data_6ef9490b9c0b65e041ba08945c18730f
#
_entry.id   6ef9490b9c0b65e041ba08945c18730f
#
_cell.length_a   1.000
_cell.length_b   1.000
_cell.length_c   1.000
_cell.angle_alpha   90.00
_cell.angle_beta   90.00
_cell.angle_gamma   90.00
#
_symmetry.space_group_name_H-M   'P 1'
#
loop_
_entity.id
_entity.type
_entity.pdbx_description
1 polymer ?
#
loop_
_entity_poly.entity_id
_entity_poly.type
_entity_poly.pdbx_seq_one_letter_code
_entity_poly.pdbx_strand_id
1 'polypeptide(L)'
;DLDYYEFHIEEPVNFDNRMQYVISFRPTVSLMYALFYGKLYIDFEKLAFTRAEFSLDMKNKTKAVEAILHKKPLGLQFKPQEVSYLVTYKEQNGKTYLNYIWNTIRFKCDWKKRLFSSGYTVYSEMVVTDRQEDNFTAISNKTAFKEKQVFYDLVDEYWNEDFWKE
;
A
#
# COMPACT_ATOMS: atom_id res chain seq x y z
N ASP A 1 -0.75 -11.15 -12.67
CA ASP A 1 -1.61 -11.83 -13.63
C ASP A 1 -3.05 -11.77 -13.17
N LEU A 2 -3.94 -11.24 -14.03
CA LEU A 2 -5.36 -11.10 -13.72
C LEU A 2 -6.05 -12.47 -13.54
N ASP A 3 -5.51 -13.51 -14.18
CA ASP A 3 -6.02 -14.89 -14.10
C ASP A 3 -5.95 -15.50 -12.68
N TYR A 4 -5.20 -14.88 -11.78
CA TYR A 4 -5.14 -15.29 -10.37
C TYR A 4 -6.31 -14.79 -9.54
N TYR A 5 -7.19 -13.96 -10.14
CA TYR A 5 -8.25 -13.27 -9.44
C TYR A 5 -9.60 -13.52 -10.10
N GLU A 6 -10.62 -13.55 -9.29
CA GLU A 6 -11.98 -13.33 -9.73
C GLU A 6 -12.42 -11.91 -9.42
N PHE A 7 -13.23 -11.36 -10.29
CA PHE A 7 -13.73 -9.99 -10.22
C PHE A 7 -15.25 -9.99 -10.22
N HIS A 8 -15.84 -9.16 -9.36
CA HIS A 8 -17.28 -8.97 -9.30
C HIS A 8 -17.62 -7.49 -9.39
N ILE A 9 -18.59 -7.16 -10.22
CA ILE A 9 -19.13 -5.80 -10.28
C ILE A 9 -20.12 -5.68 -9.14
N GLU A 10 -19.87 -4.74 -8.25
CA GLU A 10 -20.72 -4.40 -7.10
C GLU A 10 -21.71 -3.30 -7.48
N GLU A 11 -22.60 -2.93 -6.55
CA GLU A 11 -23.45 -1.77 -6.74
C GLU A 11 -22.60 -0.50 -6.90
N PRO A 12 -22.92 0.36 -7.90
CA PRO A 12 -22.19 1.61 -8.09
C PRO A 12 -22.41 2.55 -6.91
N VAL A 13 -21.41 3.37 -6.63
CA VAL A 13 -21.48 4.36 -5.54
C VAL A 13 -21.39 5.77 -6.12
N ASN A 14 -22.03 6.72 -5.44
CA ASN A 14 -21.84 8.14 -5.71
C ASN A 14 -20.84 8.69 -4.67
N PHE A 15 -19.70 9.15 -5.13
CA PHE A 15 -18.70 9.79 -4.31
C PHE A 15 -18.31 11.13 -4.93
N ASP A 16 -18.41 12.21 -4.15
CA ASP A 16 -18.11 13.57 -4.57
C ASP A 16 -18.87 14.00 -5.85
N ASN A 17 -20.19 13.69 -5.87
CA ASN A 17 -21.10 13.92 -7.00
C ASN A 17 -20.70 13.20 -8.31
N ARG A 18 -19.89 12.16 -8.25
CA ARG A 18 -19.51 11.33 -9.37
C ARG A 18 -19.91 9.88 -9.13
N MET A 19 -20.61 9.31 -10.10
CA MET A 19 -20.91 7.88 -10.08
C MET A 19 -19.64 7.09 -10.39
N GLN A 20 -19.45 5.99 -9.64
CA GLN A 20 -18.30 5.13 -9.79
C GLN A 20 -18.73 3.67 -9.87
N TYR A 21 -18.15 2.93 -10.80
CA TYR A 21 -18.17 1.48 -10.76
C TYR A 21 -17.32 1.01 -9.58
N VAL A 22 -17.81 0.00 -8.89
CA VAL A 22 -17.07 -0.69 -7.85
C VAL A 22 -16.81 -2.12 -8.31
N ILE A 23 -15.56 -2.51 -8.39
CA ILE A 23 -15.15 -3.86 -8.77
C ILE A 23 -14.41 -4.46 -7.60
N SER A 24 -15.00 -5.47 -6.96
CA SER A 24 -14.30 -6.27 -5.97
C SER A 24 -13.44 -7.33 -6.65
N PHE A 25 -12.31 -7.66 -6.04
CA PHE A 25 -11.41 -8.71 -6.52
C PHE A 25 -10.89 -9.56 -5.37
N ARG A 26 -10.73 -10.84 -5.62
CA ARG A 26 -10.14 -11.78 -4.66
C ARG A 26 -9.34 -12.88 -5.37
N PRO A 27 -8.29 -13.42 -4.72
CA PRO A 27 -7.52 -14.51 -5.29
C PRO A 27 -8.34 -15.79 -5.41
N THR A 28 -8.18 -16.48 -6.54
CA THR A 28 -8.72 -17.81 -6.78
C THR A 28 -7.68 -18.92 -6.61
N VAL A 29 -6.39 -18.53 -6.56
CA VAL A 29 -5.25 -19.43 -6.50
C VAL A 29 -4.41 -19.19 -5.25
N SER A 30 -3.61 -20.17 -4.86
CA SER A 30 -2.60 -20.04 -3.81
C SER A 30 -1.21 -20.14 -4.41
N LEU A 31 -0.46 -19.05 -4.40
CA LEU A 31 0.90 -18.96 -4.91
C LEU A 31 1.95 -19.10 -3.79
N MET A 32 3.23 -19.03 -4.14
CA MET A 32 4.33 -19.06 -3.16
C MET A 32 4.35 -17.79 -2.26
N TYR A 33 3.74 -16.71 -2.69
CA TYR A 33 3.62 -15.44 -1.97
C TYR A 33 2.15 -15.12 -1.64
N ALA A 34 1.93 -14.18 -0.71
CA ALA A 34 0.58 -13.72 -0.36
C ALA A 34 0.05 -12.77 -1.45
N LEU A 35 -1.22 -12.94 -1.79
CA LEU A 35 -1.94 -12.11 -2.75
C LEU A 35 -2.81 -11.08 -2.00
N PHE A 36 -3.37 -10.13 -2.73
CA PHE A 36 -4.25 -9.10 -2.21
C PHE A 36 -5.70 -9.37 -2.62
N TYR A 37 -6.63 -8.85 -1.84
CA TYR A 37 -8.05 -8.76 -2.18
C TYR A 37 -8.56 -7.37 -1.85
N GLY A 38 -9.62 -6.93 -2.51
CA GLY A 38 -10.12 -5.57 -2.26
C GLY A 38 -11.13 -5.07 -3.27
N LYS A 39 -11.18 -3.76 -3.42
CA LYS A 39 -12.09 -3.04 -4.31
C LYS A 39 -11.36 -1.97 -5.13
N LEU A 40 -11.77 -1.85 -6.37
CA LEU A 40 -11.34 -0.81 -7.30
C LEU A 40 -12.54 0.09 -7.60
N TYR A 41 -12.31 1.38 -7.60
CA TYR A 41 -13.31 2.40 -7.90
C TYR A 41 -12.92 3.10 -9.20
N ILE A 42 -13.84 3.14 -10.14
CA ILE A 42 -13.61 3.62 -11.50
C ILE A 42 -14.68 4.66 -11.83
N ASP A 43 -14.25 5.84 -12.22
CA ASP A 43 -15.16 6.91 -12.68
C ASP A 43 -16.01 6.42 -13.85
N PHE A 44 -17.31 6.69 -13.78
CA PHE A 44 -18.29 6.17 -14.71
C PHE A 44 -18.12 6.77 -16.12
N GLU A 45 -17.76 8.04 -16.20
CA GLU A 45 -17.63 8.77 -17.47
C GLU A 45 -16.25 8.58 -18.10
N LYS A 46 -15.21 8.63 -17.28
CA LYS A 46 -13.82 8.65 -17.74
C LYS A 46 -13.17 7.28 -17.79
N LEU A 47 -13.80 6.27 -17.18
CA LEU A 47 -13.27 4.92 -17.04
C LEU A 47 -11.84 4.91 -16.44
N ALA A 48 -11.56 5.86 -15.57
CA ALA A 48 -10.28 6.02 -14.90
C ALA A 48 -10.39 5.62 -13.42
N PHE A 49 -9.32 5.07 -12.88
CA PHE A 49 -9.25 4.75 -11.45
C PHE A 49 -9.31 6.02 -10.61
N THR A 50 -10.18 6.04 -9.61
CA THR A 50 -10.29 7.12 -8.62
C THR A 50 -9.75 6.69 -7.27
N ARG A 51 -9.93 5.40 -6.93
CA ARG A 51 -9.57 4.83 -5.65
C ARG A 51 -9.33 3.32 -5.76
N ALA A 52 -8.45 2.79 -4.94
CA ALA A 52 -8.30 1.36 -4.70
C ALA A 52 -8.17 1.11 -3.20
N GLU A 53 -8.89 0.12 -2.70
CA GLU A 53 -8.81 -0.36 -1.32
C GLU A 53 -8.48 -1.84 -1.36
N PHE A 54 -7.39 -2.24 -0.75
CA PHE A 54 -7.00 -3.64 -0.78
C PHE A 54 -6.21 -4.06 0.46
N SER A 55 -6.32 -5.33 0.77
CA SER A 55 -5.68 -5.94 1.92
C SER A 55 -4.94 -7.20 1.52
N LEU A 56 -3.86 -7.50 2.24
CA LEU A 56 -3.10 -8.73 2.06
C LEU A 56 -3.91 -9.94 2.55
N ASP A 57 -3.96 -11.01 1.77
CA ASP A 57 -4.62 -12.24 2.20
C ASP A 57 -3.82 -12.92 3.33
N MET A 58 -4.42 -12.97 4.51
CA MET A 58 -3.84 -13.54 5.73
C MET A 58 -4.16 -15.03 5.92
N LYS A 59 -4.79 -15.70 4.95
CA LYS A 59 -5.10 -17.14 5.05
C LYS A 59 -3.85 -17.98 5.28
N ASN A 60 -2.75 -17.63 4.65
CA ASN A 60 -1.45 -18.24 4.90
C ASN A 60 -0.52 -17.29 5.66
N LYS A 61 -0.41 -17.50 6.97
CA LYS A 61 0.38 -16.63 7.86
C LYS A 61 1.87 -16.59 7.52
N THR A 62 2.44 -17.69 7.04
CA THR A 62 3.86 -17.73 6.66
C THR A 62 4.13 -16.79 5.50
N LYS A 63 3.33 -16.88 4.44
CA LYS A 63 3.43 -15.99 3.27
C LYS A 63 3.18 -14.54 3.63
N ALA A 64 2.21 -14.27 4.52
CA ALA A 64 1.95 -12.92 5.01
C ALA A 64 3.14 -12.36 5.81
N VAL A 65 3.82 -13.19 6.62
CA VAL A 65 5.04 -12.78 7.34
C VAL A 65 6.15 -12.43 6.34
N GLU A 66 6.39 -13.25 5.33
CA GLU A 66 7.41 -13.03 4.31
C GLU A 66 7.16 -11.77 3.47
N ALA A 67 5.89 -11.43 3.23
CA ALA A 67 5.52 -10.20 2.54
C ALA A 67 5.80 -8.92 3.36
N ILE A 68 5.86 -9.03 4.71
CA ILE A 68 6.02 -7.88 5.60
C ILE A 68 7.45 -7.75 6.11
N LEU A 69 8.10 -8.88 6.41
CA LEU A 69 9.42 -8.90 7.04
C LEU A 69 10.50 -9.41 6.09
N HIS A 70 11.42 -8.55 5.71
CA HIS A 70 12.63 -8.95 4.99
C HIS A 70 13.54 -9.84 5.84
N LYS A 71 13.63 -9.56 7.15
CA LYS A 71 14.50 -10.30 8.06
C LYS A 71 13.83 -10.45 9.42
N LYS A 72 13.68 -11.69 9.85
CA LYS A 72 13.09 -12.03 11.16
C LYS A 72 14.18 -12.26 12.18
N PRO A 73 14.24 -11.47 13.28
CA PRO A 73 15.18 -11.72 14.37
C PRO A 73 14.97 -13.09 15.03
N LEU A 74 16.08 -13.70 15.49
CA LEU A 74 16.02 -14.97 16.22
C LEU A 74 15.22 -14.81 17.52
N GLY A 75 14.30 -15.73 17.78
CA GLY A 75 13.46 -15.73 18.97
C GLY A 75 12.23 -14.83 18.93
N LEU A 76 12.07 -14.04 17.87
CA LEU A 76 10.86 -13.26 17.64
C LEU A 76 9.77 -14.12 17.00
N GLN A 77 8.59 -14.14 17.61
CA GLN A 77 7.35 -14.61 16.97
C GLN A 77 6.59 -13.39 16.47
N PHE A 78 6.59 -13.21 15.16
CA PHE A 78 5.84 -12.16 14.47
C PHE A 78 4.53 -12.74 13.95
N LYS A 79 3.41 -12.14 14.35
CA LYS A 79 2.06 -12.58 14.00
C LYS A 79 1.34 -11.45 13.29
N PRO A 80 1.36 -11.39 11.95
CA PRO A 80 0.61 -10.39 11.20
C PRO A 80 -0.89 -10.58 11.42
N GLN A 81 -1.61 -9.46 11.51
CA GLN A 81 -3.06 -9.44 11.70
C GLN A 81 -3.76 -8.77 10.52
N GLU A 82 -3.16 -7.70 10.00
CA GLU A 82 -3.71 -6.91 8.91
C GLU A 82 -2.59 -6.19 8.17
N VAL A 83 -2.71 -6.13 6.86
CA VAL A 83 -2.02 -5.16 6.00
C VAL A 83 -3.03 -4.65 5.01
N SER A 84 -3.33 -3.37 5.07
CA SER A 84 -4.33 -2.74 4.20
C SER A 84 -3.79 -1.46 3.59
N TYR A 85 -4.28 -1.17 2.39
CA TYR A 85 -3.93 0.00 1.62
C TYR A 85 -5.19 0.72 1.13
N LEU A 86 -5.12 2.03 1.18
CA LEU A 86 -6.01 2.94 0.46
C LEU A 86 -5.14 3.74 -0.50
N VAL A 87 -5.45 3.66 -1.77
CA VAL A 87 -4.78 4.45 -2.82
C VAL A 87 -5.81 5.34 -3.49
N THR A 88 -5.51 6.62 -3.63
CA THR A 88 -6.38 7.53 -4.37
C THR A 88 -5.65 8.13 -5.56
N TYR A 89 -6.43 8.47 -6.56
CA TYR A 89 -5.95 9.09 -7.79
C TYR A 89 -6.63 10.44 -7.99
N LYS A 90 -5.92 11.36 -8.60
CA LYS A 90 -6.41 12.70 -8.96
C LYS A 90 -6.28 12.92 -10.45
N GLU A 91 -7.30 13.53 -11.03
CA GLU A 91 -7.25 13.97 -12.41
C GLU A 91 -6.64 15.36 -12.53
N GLN A 92 -5.79 15.51 -13.51
CA GLN A 92 -5.24 16.80 -13.92
C GLN A 92 -5.00 16.77 -15.44
N ASN A 93 -5.50 17.78 -16.15
CA ASN A 93 -5.34 17.91 -17.60
C ASN A 93 -5.79 16.67 -18.41
N GLY A 94 -6.89 16.02 -18.00
CA GLY A 94 -7.44 14.84 -18.66
C GLY A 94 -6.65 13.54 -18.43
N LYS A 95 -5.67 13.55 -17.56
CA LYS A 95 -4.90 12.36 -17.14
C LYS A 95 -5.09 12.11 -15.66
N THR A 96 -5.04 10.84 -15.28
CA THR A 96 -5.20 10.40 -13.90
C THR A 96 -3.84 10.01 -13.31
N TYR A 97 -3.55 10.50 -12.12
CA TYR A 97 -2.27 10.34 -11.44
C TYR A 97 -2.46 9.89 -10.01
N LEU A 98 -1.47 9.18 -9.48
CA LEU A 98 -1.40 8.88 -8.06
C LEU A 98 -1.45 10.18 -7.25
N ASN A 99 -2.30 10.19 -6.21
CA ASN A 99 -2.47 11.34 -5.33
C ASN A 99 -2.05 11.01 -3.89
N TYR A 100 -2.49 9.88 -3.38
CA TYR A 100 -2.32 9.54 -1.97
C TYR A 100 -2.28 8.04 -1.76
N ILE A 101 -1.45 7.58 -0.83
CA ILE A 101 -1.43 6.21 -0.33
C ILE A 101 -1.48 6.25 1.20
N TRP A 102 -2.44 5.54 1.77
CA TRP A 102 -2.48 5.18 3.18
C TRP A 102 -2.21 3.71 3.34
N ASN A 103 -1.34 3.36 4.27
CA ASN A 103 -1.06 1.97 4.61
C ASN A 103 -1.23 1.73 6.11
N THR A 104 -1.88 0.64 6.46
CA THR A 104 -2.00 0.16 7.84
C THR A 104 -1.41 -1.22 7.96
N ILE A 105 -0.49 -1.41 8.89
CA ILE A 105 0.08 -2.72 9.24
C ILE A 105 -0.20 -2.99 10.71
N ARG A 106 -0.96 -4.06 11.01
CA ARG A 106 -1.24 -4.49 12.38
C ARG A 106 -0.61 -5.86 12.63
N PHE A 107 0.12 -5.98 13.71
CA PHE A 107 0.79 -7.24 14.07
C PHE A 107 0.99 -7.38 15.58
N LYS A 108 1.24 -8.62 16.03
CA LYS A 108 1.69 -8.92 17.39
C LYS A 108 3.11 -9.45 17.35
N CYS A 109 3.90 -9.06 18.34
CA CYS A 109 5.25 -9.56 18.56
C CYS A 109 5.33 -10.27 19.92
N ASP A 110 5.82 -11.51 19.89
CA ASP A 110 6.14 -12.29 21.09
C ASP A 110 7.63 -12.64 21.08
N TRP A 111 8.29 -12.45 22.20
CA TRP A 111 9.64 -12.93 22.43
C TRP A 111 9.60 -14.19 23.32
N LYS A 112 10.33 -15.23 22.96
CA LYS A 112 10.35 -16.51 23.69
C LYS A 112 10.57 -16.41 25.21
N LYS A 113 11.09 -15.26 25.68
CA LYS A 113 11.40 -15.00 27.11
C LYS A 113 10.42 -14.05 27.80
N ARG A 114 9.39 -13.55 27.10
CA ARG A 114 8.40 -12.65 27.69
C ARG A 114 7.07 -13.35 27.93
N LEU A 115 6.43 -13.02 29.06
CA LEU A 115 5.13 -13.58 29.44
C LEU A 115 3.95 -13.01 28.65
N PHE A 116 4.14 -11.83 28.00
CA PHE A 116 3.07 -11.12 27.29
C PHE A 116 3.48 -10.78 25.87
N SER A 117 2.53 -10.88 24.96
CA SER A 117 2.67 -10.39 23.59
C SER A 117 2.36 -8.90 23.52
N SER A 118 3.08 -8.17 22.68
CA SER A 118 2.81 -6.77 22.38
C SER A 118 2.15 -6.63 21.01
N GLY A 119 1.05 -5.88 20.94
CA GLY A 119 0.38 -5.53 19.68
C GLY A 119 0.87 -4.16 19.18
N TYR A 120 1.06 -4.07 17.88
CA TYR A 120 1.50 -2.86 17.20
C TYR A 120 0.57 -2.56 16.02
N THR A 121 0.32 -1.29 15.81
CA THR A 121 -0.30 -0.78 14.58
C THR A 121 0.60 0.31 14.05
N VAL A 122 1.01 0.16 12.80
CA VAL A 122 1.82 1.13 12.06
C VAL A 122 0.94 1.75 10.99
N TYR A 123 0.93 3.05 10.94
CA TYR A 123 0.31 3.84 9.88
C TYR A 123 1.41 4.52 9.09
N SER A 124 1.31 4.49 7.78
CA SER A 124 2.15 5.30 6.91
C SER A 124 1.33 5.96 5.82
N GLU A 125 1.75 7.16 5.46
CA GLU A 125 1.10 7.97 4.46
C GLU A 125 2.12 8.46 3.43
N MET A 126 1.71 8.46 2.18
CA MET A 126 2.43 9.10 1.10
C MET A 126 1.50 10.05 0.37
N VAL A 127 1.85 11.31 0.31
CA VAL A 127 1.10 12.36 -0.37
C VAL A 127 1.94 12.87 -1.54
N VAL A 128 1.34 12.95 -2.73
CA VAL A 128 1.98 13.62 -3.86
C VAL A 128 1.72 15.12 -3.72
N THR A 129 2.77 15.87 -3.37
CA THR A 129 2.70 17.32 -3.11
C THR A 129 2.91 18.15 -4.38
N ASP A 130 3.71 17.65 -5.31
CA ASP A 130 3.98 18.31 -6.59
C ASP A 130 4.24 17.29 -7.69
N ARG A 131 4.04 17.72 -8.95
CA ARG A 131 4.23 16.90 -10.13
C ARG A 131 4.65 17.76 -11.33
N GLN A 132 5.71 17.36 -11.97
CA GLN A 132 6.18 17.98 -13.21
C GLN A 132 5.94 17.02 -14.40
N GLU A 133 5.32 17.52 -15.46
CA GLU A 133 5.08 16.73 -16.69
C GLU A 133 6.20 16.93 -17.71
N ASP A 134 6.75 18.14 -17.78
CA ASP A 134 7.74 18.54 -18.77
C ASP A 134 9.02 19.05 -18.08
N ASN A 135 10.15 18.97 -18.79
CA ASN A 135 11.44 19.49 -18.36
C ASN A 135 11.96 18.97 -17.01
N PHE A 136 11.53 17.74 -16.63
CA PHE A 136 12.03 17.13 -15.40
C PHE A 136 13.46 16.60 -15.57
N THR A 137 14.25 16.75 -14.53
CA THR A 137 15.57 16.11 -14.45
C THR A 137 15.40 14.73 -13.83
N ALA A 138 15.76 13.69 -14.57
CA ALA A 138 15.71 12.33 -14.05
C ALA A 138 16.61 12.17 -12.82
N ILE A 139 16.09 11.55 -11.76
CA ILE A 139 16.89 11.23 -10.57
C ILE A 139 17.98 10.23 -10.97
N SER A 140 19.24 10.55 -10.68
CA SER A 140 20.35 9.67 -11.02
C SER A 140 20.26 8.36 -10.24
N ASN A 141 20.68 7.25 -10.85
CA ASN A 141 20.73 5.94 -10.17
C ASN A 141 21.65 5.94 -8.92
N LYS A 142 22.51 6.95 -8.77
CA LYS A 142 23.37 7.08 -7.59
C LYS A 142 22.63 7.65 -6.39
N THR A 143 21.67 8.55 -6.64
CA THR A 143 20.88 9.25 -5.61
C THR A 143 19.49 8.66 -5.42
N ALA A 144 19.02 7.85 -6.38
CA ALA A 144 17.74 7.18 -6.26
C ALA A 144 17.72 6.15 -5.10
N PHE A 145 16.62 6.11 -4.37
CA PHE A 145 16.38 5.08 -3.37
C PHE A 145 16.37 3.69 -4.03
N LYS A 146 17.12 2.75 -3.46
CA LYS A 146 17.24 1.39 -4.01
C LYS A 146 16.39 0.43 -3.22
N GLU A 147 15.80 -0.54 -3.91
CA GLU A 147 14.94 -1.58 -3.31
C GLU A 147 15.54 -2.29 -2.09
N LYS A 148 16.88 -2.43 -2.05
CA LYS A 148 17.61 -3.07 -0.95
C LYS A 148 17.92 -2.16 0.23
N GLN A 149 17.69 -0.85 0.10
CA GLN A 149 17.93 0.11 1.17
C GLN A 149 16.77 0.08 2.15
N VAL A 150 17.07 0.24 3.43
CA VAL A 150 16.07 0.38 4.48
C VAL A 150 15.81 1.86 4.67
N PHE A 151 14.59 2.29 4.45
CA PHE A 151 14.20 3.71 4.52
C PHE A 151 14.57 4.34 5.88
N TYR A 152 14.36 3.61 6.97
CA TYR A 152 14.70 4.07 8.31
C TYR A 152 16.18 4.51 8.45
N ASP A 153 17.10 3.80 7.82
CA ASP A 153 18.55 4.10 7.91
C ASP A 153 18.92 5.39 7.13
N LEU A 154 18.01 5.90 6.32
CA LEU A 154 18.21 7.08 5.46
C LEU A 154 17.37 8.29 5.90
N VAL A 155 16.48 8.14 6.86
CA VAL A 155 15.57 9.21 7.30
C VAL A 155 16.36 10.47 7.71
N ASP A 156 17.44 10.31 8.47
CA ASP A 156 18.24 11.44 8.95
C ASP A 156 18.92 12.22 7.82
N GLU A 157 19.26 11.56 6.70
CA GLU A 157 19.88 12.20 5.54
C GLU A 157 18.88 13.06 4.74
N TYR A 158 17.60 12.68 4.78
CA TYR A 158 16.53 13.34 4.01
C TYR A 158 15.59 14.15 4.89
N TRP A 159 15.85 14.21 6.18
CA TRP A 159 15.03 14.99 7.10
C TRP A 159 15.13 16.48 6.80
N ASN A 160 13.98 17.10 6.54
CA ASN A 160 13.87 18.55 6.34
C ASN A 160 12.84 19.11 7.34
N GLU A 161 13.35 19.76 8.39
CA GLU A 161 12.49 20.38 9.40
C GLU A 161 11.61 21.51 8.85
N ASP A 162 12.04 22.18 7.80
CA ASP A 162 11.32 23.33 7.25
C ASP A 162 10.15 22.92 6.36
N PHE A 163 10.20 21.71 5.81
CA PHE A 163 9.10 21.16 5.00
C PHE A 163 7.77 21.08 5.76
N TRP A 164 7.80 20.86 7.06
CA TRP A 164 6.61 20.67 7.91
C TRP A 164 6.19 21.93 8.66
N LYS A 165 6.86 23.08 8.43
CA LYS A 165 6.59 24.34 9.13
C LYS A 165 5.68 25.31 8.38
N GLU A 166 5.21 24.98 7.16
CA GLU A 166 4.28 25.77 6.35
C GLU A 166 2.81 25.48 6.66
#